data_25488d0b8ea6c3904eeef53b225f7095
#
_entry.id   25488d0b8ea6c3904eeef53b225f7095
#
_cell.length_a   1.000
_cell.length_b   1.000
_cell.length_c   1.000
_cell.angle_alpha   90.00
_cell.angle_beta   90.00
_cell.angle_gamma   90.00
#
_symmetry.space_group_name_H-M   'P 1'
#
loop_
_entity.id
_entity.type
_entity.pdbx_description
1 polymer ?
#
loop_
_entity_poly.entity_id
_entity_poly.type
_entity_poly.pdbx_seq_one_letter_code
_entity_poly.pdbx_strand_id
1 'polypeptide(L)'
;MRIDSHQHFWNYDSERFEWITADMAQLRRSFLPEDLYPILQASQIDGCIAVQAEEQVRETEFLLELSEDHPWILGVVGWAELAQDNLDEVLDQWSSWSKLLGFREILQSKEPEYLLRKEFVRGVQKLGSRGYTYDILTYPRQLPNALSLVD
;
A
#
# COMPACT_ATOMS: atom_id res chain seq x y z
N MET A 1 -16.35 1.95 16.55
CA MET A 1 -15.19 2.48 15.86
C MET A 1 -15.51 2.56 14.37
N ARG A 2 -15.26 3.73 13.75
CA ARG A 2 -15.37 3.98 12.30
C ARG A 2 -13.98 4.19 11.74
N ILE A 3 -13.62 3.52 10.66
CA ILE A 3 -12.27 3.56 10.09
C ILE A 3 -12.37 3.94 8.61
N ASP A 4 -11.55 4.88 8.17
CA ASP A 4 -11.23 5.05 6.75
C ASP A 4 -10.25 3.94 6.37
N SER A 5 -10.71 2.97 5.59
CA SER A 5 -9.93 1.78 5.27
C SER A 5 -8.89 1.97 4.17
N HIS A 6 -8.81 3.15 3.56
CA HIS A 6 -7.94 3.38 2.42
C HIS A 6 -7.56 4.85 2.27
N GLN A 7 -6.44 5.25 2.84
CA GLN A 7 -5.91 6.60 2.81
C GLN A 7 -4.46 6.60 2.34
N HIS A 8 -4.08 7.64 1.59
CA HIS A 8 -2.70 7.82 1.13
C HIS A 8 -2.07 9.03 1.79
N PHE A 9 -0.82 8.89 2.23
CA PHE A 9 0.06 9.97 2.63
C PHE A 9 1.27 9.99 1.71
N TRP A 10 1.77 11.18 1.33
CA TRP A 10 3.01 11.30 0.57
C TRP A 10 3.68 12.65 0.76
N ASN A 11 5.00 12.67 0.68
CA ASN A 11 5.79 13.85 0.45
C ASN A 11 5.93 14.04 -1.06
N TYR A 12 5.32 15.09 -1.61
CA TYR A 12 5.29 15.31 -3.05
C TYR A 12 6.69 15.60 -3.60
N ASP A 13 7.03 14.90 -4.64
CA ASP A 13 8.22 15.09 -5.45
C ASP A 13 7.82 14.87 -6.92
N SER A 14 8.09 15.84 -7.79
CA SER A 14 7.64 15.80 -9.19
C SER A 14 8.30 14.71 -10.03
N GLU A 15 9.49 14.23 -9.64
CA GLU A 15 10.20 13.14 -10.32
C GLU A 15 9.69 11.77 -9.88
N ARG A 16 9.25 11.65 -8.61
CA ARG A 16 8.72 10.41 -8.05
C ARG A 16 7.25 10.18 -8.41
N PHE A 17 6.46 11.24 -8.46
CA PHE A 17 5.01 11.19 -8.72
C PHE A 17 4.69 11.68 -10.13
N GLU A 18 5.40 11.18 -11.15
CA GLU A 18 5.20 11.54 -12.57
C GLU A 18 3.77 11.27 -13.06
N TRP A 19 3.07 10.31 -12.43
CA TRP A 19 1.68 10.01 -12.74
C TRP A 19 0.72 11.15 -12.38
N ILE A 20 1.12 12.09 -11.52
CA ILE A 20 0.34 13.28 -11.19
C ILE A 20 0.54 14.32 -12.29
N THR A 21 -0.30 14.27 -13.30
CA THR A 21 -0.24 15.13 -14.49
C THR A 21 -0.72 16.56 -14.21
N ALA A 22 -0.63 17.47 -15.21
CA ALA A 22 -0.96 18.88 -15.00
C ALA A 22 -2.45 19.12 -14.69
N ASP A 23 -3.33 18.26 -15.20
CA ASP A 23 -4.77 18.27 -14.90
C ASP A 23 -5.10 17.82 -13.46
N MET A 24 -4.16 17.17 -12.78
CA MET A 24 -4.23 16.80 -11.37
C MET A 24 -3.47 17.78 -10.46
N ALA A 25 -3.36 19.06 -10.83
CA ALA A 25 -2.53 20.06 -10.14
C ALA A 25 -2.81 20.15 -8.63
N GLN A 26 -4.02 19.86 -8.18
CA GLN A 26 -4.40 19.85 -6.77
C GLN A 26 -3.65 18.76 -5.95
N LEU A 27 -3.17 17.70 -6.60
CA LEU A 27 -2.40 16.62 -5.97
C LEU A 27 -0.90 16.89 -5.93
N ARG A 28 -0.42 17.97 -6.60
CA ARG A 28 0.99 18.36 -6.66
C ARG A 28 1.45 19.08 -5.38
N ARG A 29 1.17 18.48 -4.25
CA ARG A 29 1.63 18.89 -2.93
C ARG A 29 1.74 17.68 -2.02
N SER A 30 2.44 17.82 -0.92
CA SER A 30 2.43 16.81 0.13
C SER A 30 1.04 16.73 0.79
N PHE A 31 0.64 15.50 1.14
CA PHE A 31 -0.55 15.21 1.94
C PHE A 31 -0.09 14.38 3.14
N LEU A 32 -0.15 15.00 4.31
CA LEU A 32 0.41 14.45 5.54
C LEU A 32 -0.68 14.29 6.61
N PRO A 33 -0.41 13.62 7.72
CA PRO A 33 -1.37 13.39 8.79
C PRO A 33 -2.08 14.65 9.27
N GLU A 34 -1.40 15.79 9.31
CA GLU A 34 -1.96 17.07 9.73
C GLU A 34 -3.06 17.59 8.80
N ASP A 35 -3.02 17.25 7.52
CA ASP A 35 -4.06 17.60 6.54
C ASP A 35 -5.33 16.75 6.74
N LEU A 36 -5.16 15.46 7.09
CA LEU A 36 -6.26 14.50 7.19
C LEU A 36 -6.96 14.54 8.56
N TYR A 37 -6.19 14.65 9.64
CA TYR A 37 -6.74 14.48 10.99
C TYR A 37 -7.96 15.37 11.32
N PRO A 38 -7.96 16.66 10.98
CA PRO A 38 -9.15 17.51 11.18
C PRO A 38 -10.38 17.03 10.42
N ILE A 39 -10.18 16.43 9.23
CA ILE A 39 -11.27 15.90 8.39
C ILE A 39 -11.87 14.64 9.03
N LEU A 40 -11.02 13.72 9.51
CA LEU A 40 -11.47 12.54 10.24
C LEU A 40 -12.28 12.91 11.48
N GLN A 41 -11.80 13.88 12.26
CA GLN A 41 -12.50 14.36 13.45
C GLN A 41 -13.87 14.96 13.10
N ALA A 42 -13.93 15.85 12.11
CA ALA A 42 -15.19 16.47 11.66
C ALA A 42 -16.19 15.42 11.13
N SER A 43 -15.69 14.31 10.55
CA SER A 43 -16.49 13.22 10.01
C SER A 43 -16.81 12.12 11.05
N GLN A 44 -16.34 12.27 12.29
CA GLN A 44 -16.48 11.28 13.35
C GLN A 44 -15.89 9.90 12.94
N ILE A 45 -14.74 9.93 12.28
CA ILE A 45 -13.94 8.76 11.92
C ILE A 45 -12.80 8.64 12.94
N ASP A 46 -12.65 7.47 13.53
CA ASP A 46 -11.74 7.21 14.66
C ASP A 46 -10.28 7.03 14.21
N GLY A 47 -10.06 6.64 12.95
CA GLY A 47 -8.73 6.41 12.41
C GLY A 47 -8.74 5.95 10.96
N CYS A 48 -7.57 5.65 10.42
CA CYS A 48 -7.43 5.20 9.04
C CYS A 48 -6.41 4.06 8.88
N ILE A 49 -6.46 3.43 7.70
CA ILE A 49 -5.40 2.56 7.18
C ILE A 49 -4.65 3.35 6.11
N ALA A 50 -3.34 3.52 6.32
CA ALA A 50 -2.46 4.15 5.36
C ALA A 50 -2.02 3.12 4.30
N VAL A 51 -2.25 3.44 3.04
CA VAL A 51 -1.93 2.55 1.92
C VAL A 51 -0.85 3.20 1.06
N GLN A 52 0.11 2.42 0.57
CA GLN A 52 1.20 2.91 -0.27
C GLN A 52 0.68 3.68 -1.51
N ALA A 53 1.36 4.76 -1.88
CA ALA A 53 1.14 5.55 -3.08
C ALA A 53 2.27 5.38 -4.12
N GLU A 54 3.40 4.83 -3.70
CA GLU A 54 4.60 4.61 -4.51
C GLU A 54 5.10 3.16 -4.37
N GLU A 55 5.60 2.57 -5.46
CA GLU A 55 6.18 1.22 -5.46
C GLU A 55 7.67 1.25 -5.05
N GLN A 56 7.93 1.57 -3.78
CA GLN A 56 9.27 1.68 -3.19
C GLN A 56 9.29 1.18 -1.74
N VAL A 57 10.34 0.48 -1.36
CA VAL A 57 10.56 0.01 0.03
C VAL A 57 10.50 1.17 1.04
N ARG A 58 11.14 2.29 0.74
CA ARG A 58 11.11 3.50 1.58
C ARG A 58 9.72 4.06 1.83
N GLU A 59 8.75 3.81 0.94
CA GLU A 59 7.36 4.21 1.13
C GLU A 59 6.73 3.45 2.31
N THR A 60 7.01 2.14 2.40
CA THR A 60 6.56 1.32 3.53
C THR A 60 7.15 1.84 4.84
N GLU A 61 8.45 2.14 4.87
CA GLU A 61 9.14 2.69 6.05
C GLU A 61 8.53 4.03 6.46
N PHE A 62 8.34 4.94 5.52
CA PHE A 62 7.71 6.24 5.75
C PHE A 62 6.30 6.11 6.37
N LEU A 63 5.45 5.24 5.84
CA LEU A 63 4.10 5.03 6.37
C LEU A 63 4.13 4.40 7.76
N LEU A 64 5.07 3.49 8.02
CA LEU A 64 5.25 2.88 9.34
C LEU A 64 5.69 3.92 10.38
N GLU A 65 6.66 4.77 10.05
CA GLU A 65 7.09 5.89 10.91
C GLU A 65 5.93 6.83 11.22
N LEU A 66 5.16 7.25 10.21
CA LEU A 66 3.95 8.06 10.43
C LEU A 66 2.96 7.38 11.37
N SER A 67 2.81 6.07 11.28
CA SER A 67 1.88 5.33 12.13
C SER A 67 2.31 5.28 13.59
N GLU A 68 3.61 5.32 13.89
CA GLU A 68 4.11 5.42 15.27
C GLU A 68 3.84 6.81 15.87
N ASP A 69 4.06 7.86 15.07
CA ASP A 69 3.86 9.24 15.52
C ASP A 69 2.38 9.61 15.63
N HIS A 70 1.50 8.90 14.91
CA HIS A 70 0.06 9.17 14.84
C HIS A 70 -0.76 7.93 15.20
N PRO A 71 -1.15 7.74 16.48
CA PRO A 71 -1.86 6.52 16.93
C PRO A 71 -3.20 6.24 16.22
N TRP A 72 -3.82 7.24 15.61
CA TRP A 72 -5.04 7.09 14.82
C TRP A 72 -4.79 6.52 13.40
N ILE A 73 -3.53 6.42 12.95
CA ILE A 73 -3.16 5.57 11.83
C ILE A 73 -3.08 4.15 12.40
N LEU A 74 -4.12 3.36 12.14
CA LEU A 74 -4.38 2.07 12.80
C LEU A 74 -3.66 0.93 12.13
N GLY A 75 -3.23 1.11 10.88
CA GLY A 75 -2.51 0.11 10.11
C GLY A 75 -1.93 0.67 8.84
N VAL A 76 -1.01 -0.09 8.26
CA VAL A 76 -0.29 0.22 7.03
C VAL A 76 -0.42 -0.93 6.06
N VAL A 77 -0.75 -0.63 4.81
CA VAL A 77 -0.58 -1.50 3.65
C VAL A 77 0.58 -0.95 2.84
N GLY A 78 1.73 -1.60 2.95
CA GLY A 78 2.99 -1.17 2.36
C GLY A 78 3.20 -1.71 0.94
N TRP A 79 4.44 -1.61 0.48
CA TRP A 79 4.91 -2.19 -0.76
C TRP A 79 6.19 -2.99 -0.54
N ALA A 80 6.29 -4.11 -1.25
CA ALA A 80 7.51 -4.88 -1.44
C ALA A 80 7.50 -5.48 -2.85
N GLU A 81 8.66 -5.68 -3.45
CA GLU A 81 8.78 -6.42 -4.71
C GLU A 81 8.53 -7.91 -4.46
N LEU A 82 7.28 -8.37 -4.71
CA LEU A 82 6.85 -9.73 -4.33
C LEU A 82 7.51 -10.83 -5.17
N ALA A 83 7.94 -10.50 -6.38
CA ALA A 83 8.55 -11.49 -7.28
C ALA A 83 10.05 -11.74 -7.01
N GLN A 84 10.68 -10.98 -6.10
CA GLN A 84 12.10 -11.10 -5.81
C GLN A 84 12.44 -12.34 -4.95
N ASP A 85 13.66 -12.86 -5.12
CA ASP A 85 14.09 -14.08 -4.41
C ASP A 85 14.35 -13.84 -2.93
N ASN A 86 14.82 -12.66 -2.54
CA ASN A 86 15.12 -12.26 -1.16
C ASN A 86 13.92 -11.64 -0.41
N LEU A 87 12.68 -11.89 -0.85
CA LEU A 87 11.47 -11.34 -0.21
C LEU A 87 11.38 -11.66 1.29
N ASP A 88 11.80 -12.86 1.71
CA ASP A 88 11.79 -13.23 3.13
C ASP A 88 12.65 -12.30 3.99
N GLU A 89 13.84 -11.96 3.51
CA GLU A 89 14.76 -11.05 4.20
C GLU A 89 14.18 -9.64 4.30
N VAL A 90 13.47 -9.18 3.26
CA VAL A 90 12.79 -7.88 3.26
C VAL A 90 11.63 -7.88 4.27
N LEU A 91 10.82 -8.92 4.30
CA LEU A 91 9.70 -9.03 5.24
C LEU A 91 10.18 -9.17 6.70
N ASP A 92 11.32 -9.82 6.93
CA ASP A 92 11.91 -9.97 8.26
C ASP A 92 12.31 -8.61 8.88
N GLN A 93 12.73 -7.64 8.06
CA GLN A 93 13.07 -6.28 8.52
C GLN A 93 11.89 -5.57 9.17
N TRP A 94 10.68 -5.90 8.74
CA TRP A 94 9.45 -5.26 9.23
C TRP A 94 8.64 -6.12 10.20
N SER A 95 9.13 -7.30 10.55
CA SER A 95 8.39 -8.26 11.40
C SER A 95 8.03 -7.74 12.80
N SER A 96 8.73 -6.73 13.31
CA SER A 96 8.44 -6.07 14.59
C SER A 96 7.35 -4.99 14.50
N TRP A 97 6.95 -4.56 13.31
CA TRP A 97 5.98 -3.50 13.12
C TRP A 97 4.54 -4.04 13.16
N SER A 98 3.91 -4.00 14.32
CA SER A 98 2.58 -4.57 14.53
C SER A 98 1.47 -3.90 13.71
N LYS A 99 1.71 -2.69 13.21
CA LYS A 99 0.77 -1.96 12.35
C LYS A 99 0.93 -2.27 10.86
N LEU A 100 1.95 -3.02 10.44
CA LEU A 100 2.05 -3.50 9.07
C LEU A 100 1.06 -4.64 8.86
N LEU A 101 -0.05 -4.35 8.18
CA LEU A 101 -1.15 -5.29 7.99
C LEU A 101 -1.02 -6.10 6.70
N GLY A 102 -0.43 -5.52 5.67
CA GLY A 102 -0.36 -6.15 4.36
C GLY A 102 0.41 -5.34 3.34
N PHE A 103 0.30 -5.76 2.09
CA PHE A 103 1.01 -5.18 0.96
C PHE A 103 0.09 -4.99 -0.23
N ARG A 104 0.45 -4.05 -1.10
CA ARG A 104 -0.22 -3.80 -2.38
C ARG A 104 0.81 -3.50 -3.45
N GLU A 105 0.57 -4.00 -4.65
CA GLU A 105 1.29 -3.63 -5.86
C GLU A 105 0.31 -3.01 -6.87
N ILE A 106 0.76 -2.04 -7.67
CA ILE A 106 -0.08 -1.36 -8.68
C ILE A 106 -0.17 -2.25 -9.93
N LEU A 107 -0.99 -3.31 -9.84
CA LEU A 107 -1.16 -4.27 -10.91
C LEU A 107 -1.81 -3.67 -12.18
N GLN A 108 -2.49 -2.53 -12.04
CA GLN A 108 -3.14 -1.82 -13.15
C GLN A 108 -2.17 -1.50 -14.30
N SER A 109 -0.91 -1.23 -13.99
CA SER A 109 0.16 -0.96 -14.97
C SER A 109 0.76 -2.21 -15.61
N LYS A 110 0.47 -3.41 -15.05
CA LYS A 110 1.04 -4.68 -15.50
C LYS A 110 0.12 -5.37 -16.52
N GLU A 111 0.68 -6.28 -17.33
CA GLU A 111 -0.12 -7.17 -18.16
C GLU A 111 -0.91 -8.17 -17.29
N PRO A 112 -2.13 -8.60 -17.72
CA PRO A 112 -2.97 -9.50 -16.92
C PRO A 112 -2.25 -10.77 -16.45
N GLU A 113 -1.38 -11.34 -17.28
CA GLU A 113 -0.63 -12.56 -17.01
C GLU A 113 0.40 -12.41 -15.89
N TYR A 114 0.75 -11.17 -15.51
CA TYR A 114 1.65 -10.90 -14.39
C TYR A 114 1.16 -11.54 -13.10
N LEU A 115 -0.15 -11.50 -12.83
CA LEU A 115 -0.78 -12.08 -11.64
C LEU A 115 -0.58 -13.60 -11.54
N LEU A 116 -0.31 -14.27 -12.67
CA LEU A 116 -0.13 -15.74 -12.74
C LEU A 116 1.34 -16.15 -12.84
N ARG A 117 2.28 -15.21 -12.79
CA ARG A 117 3.71 -15.53 -12.76
C ARG A 117 4.04 -16.26 -11.47
N LYS A 118 4.79 -17.35 -11.60
CA LYS A 118 5.14 -18.23 -10.47
C LYS A 118 5.83 -17.48 -9.32
N GLU A 119 6.70 -16.54 -9.67
CA GLU A 119 7.44 -15.72 -8.72
C GLU A 119 6.49 -14.81 -7.92
N PHE A 120 5.55 -14.17 -8.61
CA PHE A 120 4.55 -13.31 -7.98
C PHE A 120 3.59 -14.09 -7.09
N VAL A 121 3.02 -15.21 -7.60
CA VAL A 121 2.15 -16.11 -6.82
C VAL A 121 2.86 -16.61 -5.57
N ARG A 122 4.11 -17.04 -5.69
CA ARG A 122 4.95 -17.44 -4.55
C ARG A 122 5.09 -16.31 -3.52
N GLY A 123 5.28 -15.06 -3.99
CA GLY A 123 5.35 -13.89 -3.12
C GLY A 123 4.06 -13.66 -2.35
N VAL A 124 2.91 -13.70 -3.02
CA VAL A 124 1.59 -13.56 -2.36
C VAL A 124 1.37 -14.68 -1.33
N GLN A 125 1.72 -15.92 -1.66
CA GLN A 125 1.62 -17.05 -0.72
C GLN A 125 2.53 -16.85 0.52
N LYS A 126 3.73 -16.29 0.33
CA LYS A 126 4.62 -15.94 1.44
C LYS A 126 3.99 -14.89 2.36
N LEU A 127 3.33 -13.85 1.81
CA LEU A 127 2.60 -12.87 2.63
C LEU A 127 1.56 -13.57 3.49
N GLY A 128 0.71 -14.40 2.89
CA GLY A 128 -0.33 -15.13 3.61
C GLY A 128 0.25 -16.04 4.71
N SER A 129 1.35 -16.76 4.44
CA SER A 129 2.01 -17.62 5.43
C SER A 129 2.58 -16.86 6.64
N ARG A 130 2.85 -15.57 6.49
CA ARG A 130 3.32 -14.65 7.55
C ARG A 130 2.19 -13.86 8.21
N GLY A 131 0.93 -14.07 7.78
CA GLY A 131 -0.24 -13.38 8.34
C GLY A 131 -0.51 -12.00 7.76
N TYR A 132 0.17 -11.61 6.67
CA TYR A 132 -0.11 -10.37 5.95
C TYR A 132 -1.26 -10.54 4.95
N THR A 133 -2.02 -9.46 4.73
CA THR A 133 -2.99 -9.37 3.63
C THR A 133 -2.30 -8.93 2.33
N TYR A 134 -2.97 -9.18 1.20
CA TYR A 134 -2.58 -8.62 -0.08
C TYR A 134 -3.76 -7.91 -0.74
N ASP A 135 -3.63 -6.62 -0.98
CA ASP A 135 -4.66 -5.80 -1.61
C ASP A 135 -4.52 -5.88 -3.14
N ILE A 136 -5.53 -6.41 -3.82
CA ILE A 136 -5.52 -6.60 -5.27
C ILE A 136 -6.03 -5.33 -5.97
N LEU A 137 -5.13 -4.52 -6.51
CA LEU A 137 -5.45 -3.30 -7.27
C LEU A 137 -5.37 -3.57 -8.78
N THR A 138 -6.52 -3.78 -9.42
CA THR A 138 -6.61 -4.18 -10.84
C THR A 138 -7.64 -3.38 -11.62
N TYR A 139 -7.49 -3.39 -12.95
CA TYR A 139 -8.56 -3.01 -13.86
C TYR A 139 -9.48 -4.21 -14.21
N PRO A 140 -10.69 -3.97 -14.72
CA PRO A 140 -11.64 -5.05 -15.09
C PRO A 140 -11.04 -6.12 -16.02
N ARG A 141 -10.14 -5.74 -16.93
CA ARG A 141 -9.47 -6.69 -17.84
C ARG A 141 -8.61 -7.75 -17.13
N GLN A 142 -8.19 -7.47 -15.89
CA GLN A 142 -7.31 -8.32 -15.08
C GLN A 142 -8.09 -9.21 -14.11
N LEU A 143 -9.41 -8.99 -13.93
CA LEU A 143 -10.22 -9.72 -12.97
C LEU A 143 -10.20 -11.25 -13.14
N PRO A 144 -10.22 -11.83 -14.37
CA PRO A 144 -10.11 -13.28 -14.52
C PRO A 144 -8.82 -13.84 -13.91
N ASN A 145 -7.69 -13.14 -14.10
CA ASN A 145 -6.41 -13.56 -13.55
C ASN A 145 -6.35 -13.33 -12.02
N ALA A 146 -6.99 -12.27 -11.52
CA ALA A 146 -7.11 -12.02 -10.09
C ALA A 146 -7.93 -13.12 -9.40
N LEU A 147 -9.01 -13.61 -10.02
CA LEU A 147 -9.75 -14.78 -9.52
C LEU A 147 -8.87 -16.03 -9.45
N SER A 148 -8.10 -16.30 -10.50
CA SER A 148 -7.16 -17.44 -10.50
C SER A 148 -6.03 -17.31 -9.49
N LEU A 149 -5.68 -16.09 -9.05
CA LEU A 149 -4.68 -15.87 -8.00
C LEU A 149 -5.20 -16.28 -6.62
N VAL A 150 -6.51 -16.13 -6.37
CA VAL A 150 -7.13 -16.40 -5.05
C VAL A 150 -7.71 -17.81 -4.90
N ASP A 151 -7.81 -18.57 -5.99
CA ASP A 151 -8.21 -19.98 -6.02
C ASP A 151 -7.05 -20.90 -5.62
#